data_a24de234f99aea76a60e6cb60a3b4b0a
#
_entry.id   a24de234f99aea76a60e6cb60a3b4b0a
#
_cell.length_a   1.000
_cell.length_b   1.000
_cell.length_c   1.000
_cell.angle_alpha   90.00
_cell.angle_beta   90.00
_cell.angle_gamma   90.00
#
_symmetry.space_group_name_H-M   'P 1'
#
loop_
_entity.id
_entity.type
_entity.pdbx_description
1 polymer ?
#
loop_
_entity_poly.entity_id
_entity_poly.type
_entity_poly.pdbx_seq_one_letter_code
_entity_poly.pdbx_strand_id
1 'polypeptide(L)'
;MNIEKLEETIQETGTENIPFIRMEASTNLIGGQPFSIQNLKDVRKIADKYSLRLVLDASLLGENTYLVQQREAEYANASMAEIISIMTGLADIVYFSARKLSSSRGGGICTNELSIYREMESFIPLFEGFLTYGGISVREIEAMAVGLYETLDETMISQSPNFIAYLVNTLTANGVPMVTPPGVLGAHVDAMQICAHIPQTQYPAGALAAAFYLISGVRGMERGSISNQRDEEGNETYADMELLRLAVPRRVFTLSQIKYVADRMTWLYENRRLIGGLKFVYEPPVLRFFMGGLEPVSDWPEKLIAKFKEDFGDSL
;
A
#
# COMPACT_ATOMS: atom_id res chain seq x y z
N MET A 1 -4.30 9.15 11.47
CA MET A 1 -4.45 8.38 12.73
C MET A 1 -5.63 8.95 13.52
N ASN A 2 -6.40 8.11 14.20
CA ASN A 2 -7.41 8.58 15.16
C ASN A 2 -6.70 8.91 16.47
N ILE A 3 -6.77 10.16 16.90
CA ILE A 3 -6.01 10.68 18.06
C ILE A 3 -6.55 10.14 19.39
N GLU A 4 -7.88 10.04 19.52
CA GLU A 4 -8.52 9.49 20.73
C GLU A 4 -8.15 8.02 20.93
N LYS A 5 -8.29 7.19 19.88
CA LYS A 5 -7.88 5.78 19.92
C LYS A 5 -6.38 5.59 20.17
N LEU A 6 -5.54 6.47 19.62
CA LEU A 6 -4.10 6.42 19.88
C LEU A 6 -3.84 6.63 21.38
N GLU A 7 -4.48 7.62 21.97
CA GLU A 7 -4.30 7.92 23.39
C GLU A 7 -4.86 6.81 24.29
N GLU A 8 -6.05 6.28 23.99
CA GLU A 8 -6.62 5.11 24.66
C GLU A 8 -5.66 3.91 24.61
N THR A 9 -5.15 3.58 23.42
CA THR A 9 -4.19 2.47 23.24
C THR A 9 -2.92 2.67 24.06
N ILE A 10 -2.39 3.90 24.13
CA ILE A 10 -1.21 4.20 24.95
C ILE A 10 -1.49 3.98 26.45
N GLN A 11 -2.68 4.41 26.90
CA GLN A 11 -3.08 4.25 28.31
C GLN A 11 -3.33 2.79 28.69
N GLU A 12 -3.94 2.01 27.82
CA GLU A 12 -4.21 0.58 28.02
C GLU A 12 -2.95 -0.28 27.97
N THR A 13 -2.03 0.03 27.04
CA THR A 13 -0.81 -0.76 26.82
C THR A 13 0.29 -0.44 27.83
N GLY A 14 0.35 0.83 28.31
CA GLY A 14 1.47 1.37 29.08
C GLY A 14 2.64 1.80 28.21
N THR A 15 3.20 2.98 28.48
CA THR A 15 4.29 3.58 27.66
C THR A 15 5.55 2.73 27.62
N GLU A 16 5.81 1.94 28.67
CA GLU A 16 6.94 1.03 28.80
C GLU A 16 6.89 -0.14 27.80
N ASN A 17 5.70 -0.46 27.30
CA ASN A 17 5.48 -1.53 26.32
C ASN A 17 5.37 -1.00 24.88
N ILE A 18 5.49 0.33 24.67
CA ILE A 18 5.38 0.96 23.36
C ILE A 18 6.74 1.52 22.97
N PRO A 19 7.46 0.88 22.01
CA PRO A 19 8.78 1.35 21.60
C PRO A 19 8.72 2.66 20.79
N PHE A 20 7.67 2.88 20.02
CA PHE A 20 7.47 4.09 19.21
C PHE A 20 6.05 4.15 18.62
N ILE A 21 5.64 5.34 18.19
CA ILE A 21 4.46 5.56 17.35
C ILE A 21 4.93 5.64 15.89
N ARG A 22 4.32 4.87 14.99
CA ARG A 22 4.65 4.90 13.55
C ARG A 22 3.55 5.56 12.73
N MET A 23 3.93 6.54 11.92
CA MET A 23 3.11 7.09 10.85
C MET A 23 3.63 6.60 9.49
N GLU A 24 2.77 6.02 8.68
CA GLU A 24 3.09 5.55 7.33
C GLU A 24 2.56 6.53 6.29
N ALA A 25 3.46 7.19 5.57
CA ALA A 25 3.09 8.07 4.47
C ALA A 25 2.34 7.26 3.40
N SER A 26 1.09 7.62 3.17
CA SER A 26 0.17 6.92 2.26
C SER A 26 -0.05 5.46 2.66
N THR A 27 -0.80 5.27 3.73
CA THR A 27 -1.03 3.96 4.37
C THR A 27 -1.58 2.92 3.40
N ASN A 28 -0.77 1.92 3.09
CA ASN A 28 -1.04 0.92 2.07
C ASN A 28 -2.28 0.07 2.37
N LEU A 29 -2.48 -0.34 3.64
CA LEU A 29 -3.55 -1.25 4.04
C LEU A 29 -4.96 -0.66 3.94
N ILE A 30 -5.08 0.66 3.88
CA ILE A 30 -6.35 1.38 3.78
C ILE A 30 -6.53 2.09 2.44
N GLY A 31 -6.00 1.53 1.36
CA GLY A 31 -6.17 2.06 0.03
C GLY A 31 -5.16 3.13 -0.37
N GLY A 32 -3.98 3.16 0.25
CA GLY A 32 -2.93 4.15 -0.04
C GLY A 32 -3.33 5.57 0.37
N GLN A 33 -4.14 5.71 1.43
CA GLN A 33 -4.63 7.02 1.88
C GLN A 33 -3.53 7.85 2.53
N PRO A 34 -3.41 9.15 2.16
CA PRO A 34 -2.47 10.06 2.80
C PRO A 34 -2.97 10.45 4.18
N PHE A 35 -2.08 10.94 5.01
CA PHE A 35 -2.43 11.70 6.21
C PHE A 35 -2.16 13.21 5.98
N SER A 36 -2.91 14.05 6.69
CA SER A 36 -2.72 15.50 6.66
C SER A 36 -1.56 15.94 7.55
N ILE A 37 -0.97 17.10 7.25
CA ILE A 37 0.04 17.69 8.12
C ILE A 37 -0.52 17.99 9.52
N GLN A 38 -1.78 18.42 9.59
CA GLN A 38 -2.41 18.63 10.88
C GLN A 38 -2.50 17.34 11.71
N ASN A 39 -2.87 16.22 11.10
CA ASN A 39 -2.90 14.92 11.79
C ASN A 39 -1.51 14.50 12.29
N LEU A 40 -0.46 14.74 11.49
CA LEU A 40 0.91 14.46 11.91
C LEU A 40 1.34 15.34 13.10
N LYS A 41 0.98 16.64 13.08
CA LYS A 41 1.21 17.56 14.20
C LYS A 41 0.49 17.09 15.48
N ASP A 42 -0.74 16.59 15.35
CA ASP A 42 -1.51 16.12 16.51
C ASP A 42 -0.94 14.81 17.06
N VAL A 43 -0.50 13.88 16.21
CA VAL A 43 0.24 12.68 16.64
C VAL A 43 1.55 13.07 17.33
N ARG A 44 2.29 14.09 16.84
CA ARG A 44 3.51 14.60 17.49
C ARG A 44 3.22 15.07 18.92
N LYS A 45 2.14 15.84 19.14
CA LYS A 45 1.74 16.30 20.47
C LYS A 45 1.47 15.14 21.44
N ILE A 46 0.81 14.08 20.95
CA ILE A 46 0.59 12.87 21.77
C ILE A 46 1.92 12.18 22.08
N ALA A 47 2.79 12.01 21.09
CA ALA A 47 4.10 11.42 21.29
C ALA A 47 4.93 12.21 22.32
N ASP A 48 4.92 13.54 22.25
CA ASP A 48 5.59 14.40 23.24
C ASP A 48 4.99 14.27 24.64
N LYS A 49 3.64 14.25 24.75
CA LYS A 49 2.92 14.10 26.01
C LYS A 49 3.31 12.83 26.76
N TYR A 50 3.51 11.74 26.02
CA TYR A 50 3.84 10.43 26.60
C TYR A 50 5.33 10.08 26.51
N SER A 51 6.18 11.01 26.06
CA SER A 51 7.62 10.80 25.86
C SER A 51 7.92 9.59 24.95
N LEU A 52 7.08 9.37 23.94
CA LEU A 52 7.24 8.34 22.94
C LEU A 52 7.90 8.89 21.68
N ARG A 53 8.69 8.07 20.99
CA ARG A 53 9.28 8.43 19.72
C ARG A 53 8.26 8.37 18.59
N LEU A 54 8.34 9.33 17.66
CA LEU A 54 7.58 9.32 16.41
C LEU A 54 8.46 8.88 15.25
N VAL A 55 8.08 7.79 14.63
CA VAL A 55 8.77 7.20 13.47
C VAL A 55 7.92 7.43 12.22
N LEU A 56 8.51 7.99 11.18
CA LEU A 56 7.87 8.20 9.89
C LEU A 56 8.35 7.18 8.87
N ASP A 57 7.45 6.32 8.38
CA ASP A 57 7.66 5.55 7.16
C ASP A 57 7.44 6.46 5.96
N ALA A 58 8.53 6.91 5.36
CA ALA A 58 8.56 7.83 4.24
C ALA A 58 8.56 7.14 2.87
N SER A 59 8.25 5.84 2.81
CA SER A 59 8.34 5.07 1.55
C SER A 59 7.48 5.62 0.42
N LEU A 60 6.37 6.30 0.72
CA LEU A 60 5.50 6.98 -0.24
C LEU A 60 5.33 8.47 0.09
N LEU A 61 6.39 9.07 0.65
CA LEU A 61 6.36 10.46 1.10
C LEU A 61 6.08 11.44 -0.05
N GLY A 62 6.66 11.22 -1.23
CA GLY A 62 6.42 12.08 -2.39
C GLY A 62 4.94 12.16 -2.77
N GLU A 63 4.28 11.02 -2.89
CA GLU A 63 2.85 10.94 -3.23
C GLU A 63 1.97 11.50 -2.10
N ASN A 64 2.32 11.27 -0.83
CA ASN A 64 1.61 11.89 0.30
C ASN A 64 1.74 13.41 0.26
N THR A 65 2.94 13.90 0.02
CA THR A 65 3.23 15.35 -0.12
C THR A 65 2.43 15.97 -1.25
N TYR A 66 2.38 15.31 -2.41
CA TYR A 66 1.55 15.78 -3.54
C TYR A 66 0.07 15.87 -3.14
N LEU A 67 -0.48 14.84 -2.48
CA LEU A 67 -1.88 14.89 -2.05
C LEU A 67 -2.15 15.92 -0.95
N VAL A 68 -1.19 16.20 -0.07
CA VAL A 68 -1.25 17.32 0.89
C VAL A 68 -1.36 18.64 0.12
N GLN A 69 -0.46 18.88 -0.84
CA GLN A 69 -0.48 20.09 -1.67
C GLN A 69 -1.83 20.26 -2.41
N GLN A 70 -2.40 19.16 -2.91
CA GLN A 70 -3.67 19.21 -3.66
C GLN A 70 -4.92 19.33 -2.76
N ARG A 71 -4.86 18.96 -1.50
CA ARG A 71 -6.03 18.83 -0.61
C ARG A 71 -6.05 19.78 0.58
N GLU A 72 -4.90 20.33 0.96
CA GLU A 72 -4.78 21.24 2.10
C GLU A 72 -4.49 22.66 1.60
N ALA A 73 -5.47 23.57 1.77
CA ALA A 73 -5.38 24.94 1.25
C ALA A 73 -4.15 25.72 1.75
N GLU A 74 -3.69 25.43 2.99
CA GLU A 74 -2.50 26.01 3.59
C GLU A 74 -1.22 25.73 2.78
N TYR A 75 -1.17 24.55 2.15
CA TYR A 75 0.02 24.07 1.42
C TYR A 75 -0.11 24.08 -0.10
N ALA A 76 -1.21 24.60 -0.64
CA ALA A 76 -1.48 24.61 -2.09
C ALA A 76 -0.41 25.30 -2.93
N ASN A 77 0.30 26.27 -2.36
CA ASN A 77 1.39 27.01 -3.02
C ASN A 77 2.79 26.66 -2.48
N ALA A 78 2.89 25.72 -1.55
CA ALA A 78 4.16 25.28 -1.01
C ALA A 78 4.85 24.31 -1.99
N SER A 79 6.16 24.37 -2.07
CA SER A 79 6.93 23.40 -2.85
C SER A 79 6.92 22.01 -2.20
N MET A 80 7.17 20.97 -2.99
CA MET A 80 7.34 19.60 -2.49
C MET A 80 8.41 19.54 -1.39
N ALA A 81 9.52 20.25 -1.57
CA ALA A 81 10.62 20.29 -0.60
C ALA A 81 10.21 20.89 0.75
N GLU A 82 9.42 21.98 0.75
CA GLU A 82 8.92 22.62 1.97
C GLU A 82 7.99 21.69 2.75
N ILE A 83 7.05 21.03 2.07
CA ILE A 83 6.12 20.11 2.69
C ILE A 83 6.87 18.88 3.26
N ILE A 84 7.81 18.32 2.50
CA ILE A 84 8.65 17.19 2.96
C ILE A 84 9.45 17.61 4.19
N SER A 85 10.04 18.79 4.20
CA SER A 85 10.80 19.31 5.34
C SER A 85 9.95 19.43 6.59
N ILE A 86 8.70 19.91 6.47
CA ILE A 86 7.74 19.97 7.58
C ILE A 86 7.42 18.56 8.10
N MET A 87 7.09 17.62 7.20
CA MET A 87 6.70 16.27 7.59
C MET A 87 7.85 15.50 8.27
N THR A 88 9.05 15.57 7.70
CA THR A 88 10.22 14.88 8.25
C THR A 88 10.72 15.55 9.53
N GLY A 89 10.60 16.87 9.66
CA GLY A 89 10.97 17.62 10.86
C GLY A 89 10.10 17.34 12.09
N LEU A 90 8.91 16.73 11.91
CA LEU A 90 8.04 16.31 13.01
C LEU A 90 8.38 14.91 13.56
N ALA A 91 9.23 14.13 12.88
CA ALA A 91 9.58 12.78 13.28
C ALA A 91 10.99 12.71 13.89
N ASP A 92 11.17 11.82 14.88
CA ASP A 92 12.46 11.56 15.50
C ASP A 92 13.33 10.65 14.63
N ILE A 93 12.67 9.72 13.92
CA ILE A 93 13.29 8.80 12.97
C ILE A 93 12.45 8.79 11.70
N VAL A 94 13.13 8.87 10.55
CA VAL A 94 12.53 8.72 9.22
C VAL A 94 13.21 7.55 8.52
N TYR A 95 12.44 6.61 8.00
CA TYR A 95 12.99 5.56 7.16
C TYR A 95 12.20 5.43 5.85
N PHE A 96 12.83 4.90 4.82
CA PHE A 96 12.19 4.75 3.52
C PHE A 96 12.71 3.55 2.74
N SER A 97 11.83 3.01 1.90
CA SER A 97 12.19 2.06 0.86
C SER A 97 12.57 2.83 -0.41
N ALA A 98 13.81 2.68 -0.86
CA ALA A 98 14.26 3.32 -2.09
C ALA A 98 13.51 2.83 -3.34
N ARG A 99 12.99 1.60 -3.34
CA ARG A 99 12.17 1.08 -4.45
C ARG A 99 10.90 1.89 -4.69
N LYS A 100 10.35 2.49 -3.64
CA LYS A 100 9.14 3.30 -3.72
C LYS A 100 9.49 4.78 -3.87
N LEU A 101 10.35 5.29 -2.99
CA LEU A 101 10.65 6.73 -2.94
C LEU A 101 11.56 7.19 -4.07
N SER A 102 12.60 6.42 -4.42
CA SER A 102 13.60 6.81 -5.41
C SER A 102 13.73 5.90 -6.63
N SER A 103 12.85 4.89 -6.77
CA SER A 103 12.88 3.91 -7.87
C SER A 103 14.22 3.16 -8.00
N SER A 104 14.99 3.02 -6.90
CA SER A 104 16.24 2.27 -6.82
C SER A 104 16.17 1.16 -5.78
N ARG A 105 17.23 0.40 -5.60
CA ARG A 105 17.33 -0.61 -4.54
C ARG A 105 17.76 0.00 -3.22
N GLY A 106 17.49 -0.73 -2.12
CA GLY A 106 17.88 -0.33 -0.78
C GLY A 106 16.86 0.57 -0.10
N GLY A 107 17.33 1.45 0.71
CA GLY A 107 16.58 2.39 1.52
C GLY A 107 17.51 3.18 2.43
N GLY A 108 16.93 3.91 3.36
CA GLY A 108 17.70 4.67 4.33
C GLY A 108 16.92 4.86 5.63
N ILE A 109 17.67 5.07 6.70
CA ILE A 109 17.15 5.51 7.99
C ILE A 109 17.87 6.80 8.35
N CYS A 110 17.11 7.83 8.74
CA CYS A 110 17.61 9.15 9.06
C CYS A 110 17.13 9.57 10.46
N THR A 111 17.99 10.21 11.22
CA THR A 111 17.64 10.83 12.50
C THR A 111 18.55 12.04 12.74
N ASN A 112 18.03 13.04 13.46
CA ASN A 112 18.79 14.19 13.94
C ASN A 112 19.38 13.94 15.35
N GLU A 113 19.06 12.81 16.00
CA GLU A 113 19.55 12.45 17.33
C GLU A 113 20.80 11.57 17.23
N LEU A 114 21.94 12.12 17.68
CA LEU A 114 23.21 11.40 17.61
C LEU A 114 23.20 10.13 18.47
N SER A 115 22.47 10.09 19.57
CA SER A 115 22.31 8.91 20.41
C SER A 115 21.68 7.75 19.65
N ILE A 116 20.55 8.02 18.97
CA ILE A 116 19.85 7.03 18.12
C ILE A 116 20.78 6.57 16.99
N TYR A 117 21.46 7.50 16.31
CA TYR A 117 22.40 7.14 15.25
C TYR A 117 23.49 6.18 15.75
N ARG A 118 24.07 6.45 16.91
CA ARG A 118 25.11 5.60 17.50
C ARG A 118 24.62 4.19 17.87
N GLU A 119 23.41 4.09 18.37
CA GLU A 119 22.78 2.79 18.67
C GLU A 119 22.57 1.98 17.38
N MET A 120 22.06 2.62 16.30
CA MET A 120 21.80 1.97 15.02
C MET A 120 23.10 1.62 14.26
N GLU A 121 24.15 2.42 14.39
CA GLU A 121 25.39 2.30 13.64
C GLU A 121 26.01 0.89 13.77
N SER A 122 25.94 0.26 14.94
CA SER A 122 26.46 -1.07 15.20
C SER A 122 25.74 -2.19 14.43
N PHE A 123 24.49 -1.98 14.03
CA PHE A 123 23.73 -2.95 13.27
C PHE A 123 24.15 -3.02 11.79
N ILE A 124 24.74 -1.96 11.25
CA ILE A 124 25.20 -1.95 9.85
C ILE A 124 26.24 -3.04 9.59
N PRO A 125 27.37 -3.13 10.32
CA PRO A 125 28.31 -4.23 10.12
C PRO A 125 27.74 -5.61 10.41
N LEU A 126 26.75 -5.69 11.29
CA LEU A 126 26.16 -6.97 11.70
C LEU A 126 25.21 -7.56 10.65
N PHE A 127 24.42 -6.71 10.00
CA PHE A 127 23.32 -7.17 9.13
C PHE A 127 23.50 -6.79 7.65
N GLU A 128 24.20 -5.70 7.32
CA GLU A 128 24.21 -5.14 5.97
C GLU A 128 25.60 -5.03 5.34
N GLY A 129 26.63 -4.66 6.07
CA GLY A 129 27.99 -4.49 5.53
C GLY A 129 28.80 -3.43 6.26
N PHE A 130 29.54 -2.60 5.53
CA PHE A 130 30.38 -1.56 6.13
C PHE A 130 29.62 -0.25 6.30
N LEU A 131 29.98 0.53 7.33
CA LEU A 131 29.39 1.85 7.62
C LEU A 131 29.43 2.84 6.45
N THR A 132 30.43 2.70 5.56
CA THR A 132 30.64 3.61 4.43
C THR A 132 29.63 3.45 3.30
N TYR A 133 29.02 2.26 3.13
CA TYR A 133 28.07 2.00 2.04
C TYR A 133 26.86 1.12 2.44
N GLY A 134 26.80 0.63 3.69
CA GLY A 134 25.66 -0.14 4.19
C GLY A 134 25.33 -1.40 3.38
N GLY A 135 26.32 -2.04 2.75
CA GLY A 135 26.11 -3.21 1.88
C GLY A 135 25.53 -2.89 0.49
N ILE A 136 25.31 -1.62 0.15
CA ILE A 136 24.74 -1.18 -1.13
C ILE A 136 25.87 -0.82 -2.10
N SER A 137 25.75 -1.20 -3.39
CA SER A 137 26.72 -0.81 -4.41
C SER A 137 26.68 0.71 -4.70
N VAL A 138 27.80 1.30 -5.10
CA VAL A 138 27.89 2.73 -5.45
C VAL A 138 26.85 3.11 -6.53
N ARG A 139 26.63 2.24 -7.52
CA ARG A 139 25.57 2.44 -8.55
C ARG A 139 24.19 2.66 -7.95
N GLU A 140 23.84 1.86 -6.95
CA GLU A 140 22.52 1.97 -6.31
C GLU A 140 22.43 3.22 -5.46
N ILE A 141 23.54 3.64 -4.83
CA ILE A 141 23.60 4.90 -4.06
C ILE A 141 23.43 6.09 -5.00
N GLU A 142 24.12 6.10 -6.14
CA GLU A 142 23.97 7.15 -7.17
C GLU A 142 22.55 7.20 -7.73
N ALA A 143 21.99 6.03 -8.09
CA ALA A 143 20.62 5.93 -8.57
C ALA A 143 19.60 6.40 -7.51
N MET A 144 19.84 6.06 -6.23
CA MET A 144 19.00 6.50 -5.12
C MET A 144 19.08 8.03 -4.93
N ALA A 145 20.27 8.62 -5.01
CA ALA A 145 20.45 10.06 -4.90
C ALA A 145 19.66 10.81 -5.98
N VAL A 146 19.79 10.39 -7.25
CA VAL A 146 19.01 10.98 -8.37
C VAL A 146 17.52 10.82 -8.13
N GLY A 147 17.05 9.62 -7.76
CA GLY A 147 15.63 9.35 -7.54
C GLY A 147 15.04 10.11 -6.34
N LEU A 148 15.83 10.40 -5.30
CA LEU A 148 15.40 11.27 -4.20
C LEU A 148 15.21 12.71 -4.66
N TYR A 149 16.07 13.23 -5.53
CA TYR A 149 15.85 14.55 -6.14
C TYR A 149 14.61 14.57 -7.05
N GLU A 150 14.35 13.52 -7.82
CA GLU A 150 13.13 13.40 -8.63
C GLU A 150 11.85 13.41 -7.77
N THR A 151 11.93 13.00 -6.50
CA THR A 151 10.78 13.06 -5.56
C THR A 151 10.37 14.51 -5.23
N LEU A 152 11.22 15.49 -5.50
CA LEU A 152 10.91 16.92 -5.35
C LEU A 152 10.23 17.52 -6.59
N ASP A 153 10.16 16.78 -7.70
CA ASP A 153 9.53 17.23 -8.94
C ASP A 153 8.04 16.79 -8.94
N GLU A 154 7.15 17.77 -8.81
CA GLU A 154 5.70 17.59 -8.83
C GLU A 154 5.22 16.87 -10.10
N THR A 155 5.79 17.20 -11.26
CA THR A 155 5.41 16.56 -12.53
C THR A 155 5.68 15.06 -12.52
N MET A 156 6.80 14.66 -11.92
CA MET A 156 7.18 13.27 -11.78
C MET A 156 6.29 12.52 -10.79
N ILE A 157 6.00 13.15 -9.65
CA ILE A 157 5.24 12.52 -8.58
C ILE A 157 3.75 12.44 -8.92
N SER A 158 3.18 13.45 -9.57
CA SER A 158 1.74 13.53 -9.86
C SER A 158 1.23 12.44 -10.82
N GLN A 159 2.09 11.85 -11.63
CA GLN A 159 1.68 10.90 -12.68
C GLN A 159 0.93 9.70 -12.10
N SER A 160 1.49 9.03 -11.09
CA SER A 160 0.85 7.85 -10.49
C SER A 160 -0.46 8.19 -9.77
N PRO A 161 -0.53 9.20 -8.87
CA PRO A 161 -1.79 9.65 -8.29
C PRO A 161 -2.87 10.00 -9.32
N ASN A 162 -2.51 10.69 -10.41
CA ASN A 162 -3.46 11.06 -11.47
C ASN A 162 -3.99 9.82 -12.21
N PHE A 163 -3.15 8.83 -12.51
CA PHE A 163 -3.60 7.58 -13.13
C PHE A 163 -4.49 6.76 -12.19
N ILE A 164 -4.15 6.74 -10.90
CA ILE A 164 -4.98 6.07 -9.88
C ILE A 164 -6.33 6.78 -9.75
N ALA A 165 -6.34 8.11 -9.70
CA ALA A 165 -7.57 8.89 -9.64
C ALA A 165 -8.44 8.64 -10.87
N TYR A 166 -7.86 8.62 -12.08
CA TYR A 166 -8.57 8.26 -13.30
C TYR A 166 -9.19 6.86 -13.20
N LEU A 167 -8.42 5.86 -12.78
CA LEU A 167 -8.90 4.48 -12.67
C LEU A 167 -10.03 4.34 -11.63
N VAL A 168 -9.83 4.90 -10.43
CA VAL A 168 -10.83 4.85 -9.34
C VAL A 168 -12.11 5.55 -9.76
N ASN A 169 -12.02 6.78 -10.32
CA ASN A 169 -13.20 7.54 -10.73
C ASN A 169 -13.95 6.85 -11.87
N THR A 170 -13.24 6.28 -12.85
CA THR A 170 -13.86 5.54 -13.97
C THR A 170 -14.58 4.29 -13.45
N LEU A 171 -13.96 3.51 -12.59
CA LEU A 171 -14.56 2.31 -12.02
C LEU A 171 -15.76 2.64 -11.13
N THR A 172 -15.64 3.68 -10.28
CA THR A 172 -16.75 4.14 -9.44
C THR A 172 -17.94 4.62 -10.28
N ALA A 173 -17.69 5.35 -11.37
CA ALA A 173 -18.73 5.79 -12.30
C ALA A 173 -19.45 4.60 -12.97
N ASN A 174 -18.77 3.47 -13.16
CA ASN A 174 -19.33 2.21 -13.66
C ASN A 174 -19.93 1.32 -12.53
N GLY A 175 -20.07 1.85 -11.32
CA GLY A 175 -20.69 1.16 -10.19
C GLY A 175 -19.79 0.16 -9.47
N VAL A 176 -18.50 0.04 -9.84
CA VAL A 176 -17.56 -0.85 -9.16
C VAL A 176 -17.21 -0.28 -7.78
N PRO A 177 -17.42 -1.05 -6.69
CA PRO A 177 -17.05 -0.60 -5.35
C PRO A 177 -15.54 -0.41 -5.20
N MET A 178 -15.14 0.81 -4.89
CA MET A 178 -13.75 1.23 -4.75
C MET A 178 -13.50 1.90 -3.41
N VAL A 179 -12.28 1.81 -2.90
CA VAL A 179 -11.83 2.67 -1.81
C VAL A 179 -11.72 4.10 -2.31
N THR A 180 -12.47 5.01 -1.70
CA THR A 180 -12.54 6.44 -2.04
C THR A 180 -12.32 7.32 -0.80
N PRO A 181 -11.76 8.54 -0.99
CA PRO A 181 -11.27 9.12 -2.24
C PRO A 181 -10.05 8.37 -2.79
N PRO A 182 -9.65 8.58 -4.08
CA PRO A 182 -8.46 7.95 -4.63
C PRO A 182 -7.22 8.21 -3.77
N GLY A 183 -6.52 7.15 -3.38
CA GLY A 183 -5.24 7.24 -2.68
C GLY A 183 -4.05 7.23 -3.65
N VAL A 184 -2.94 6.67 -3.20
CA VAL A 184 -1.73 6.46 -4.01
C VAL A 184 -1.30 5.00 -3.98
N LEU A 185 -0.21 4.66 -4.67
CA LEU A 185 0.33 3.29 -4.82
C LEU A 185 -0.52 2.40 -5.72
N GLY A 186 -1.84 2.51 -5.70
CA GLY A 186 -2.75 1.73 -6.53
C GLY A 186 -4.22 2.05 -6.28
N ALA A 187 -5.07 1.58 -7.19
CA ALA A 187 -6.51 1.55 -7.00
C ALA A 187 -6.89 0.31 -6.18
N HIS A 188 -7.76 0.47 -5.20
CA HIS A 188 -8.19 -0.61 -4.32
C HIS A 188 -9.67 -0.89 -4.53
N VAL A 189 -9.95 -2.10 -5.01
CA VAL A 189 -11.30 -2.60 -5.28
C VAL A 189 -11.82 -3.32 -4.03
N ASP A 190 -13.04 -3.02 -3.61
CA ASP A 190 -13.68 -3.68 -2.46
C ASP A 190 -14.27 -5.03 -2.88
N ALA A 191 -13.53 -6.07 -2.59
CA ALA A 191 -13.92 -7.44 -2.93
C ALA A 191 -15.06 -7.97 -2.05
N MET A 192 -15.24 -7.47 -0.81
CA MET A 192 -16.39 -7.87 0.00
C MET A 192 -17.71 -7.43 -0.62
N GLN A 193 -17.74 -6.23 -1.20
CA GLN A 193 -18.94 -5.73 -1.88
C GLN A 193 -19.14 -6.38 -3.24
N ILE A 194 -18.08 -6.56 -4.05
CA ILE A 194 -18.18 -7.21 -5.36
C ILE A 194 -18.58 -8.68 -5.23
N CYS A 195 -17.92 -9.40 -4.34
CA CYS A 195 -18.08 -10.83 -4.14
C CYS A 195 -18.90 -11.14 -2.87
N ALA A 196 -19.92 -10.34 -2.55
CA ALA A 196 -20.74 -10.50 -1.34
C ALA A 196 -21.43 -11.89 -1.23
N HIS A 197 -21.48 -12.66 -2.31
CA HIS A 197 -21.97 -14.03 -2.34
C HIS A 197 -20.90 -15.08 -1.95
N ILE A 198 -19.64 -14.67 -1.81
CA ILE A 198 -18.52 -15.53 -1.38
C ILE A 198 -18.27 -15.27 0.11
N PRO A 199 -18.38 -16.27 0.99
CA PRO A 199 -18.08 -16.09 2.40
C PRO A 199 -16.58 -15.78 2.59
N GLN A 200 -16.23 -15.02 3.61
CA GLN A 200 -14.84 -14.62 3.88
C GLN A 200 -13.92 -15.81 4.10
N THR A 201 -14.45 -16.94 4.58
CA THR A 201 -13.77 -18.25 4.68
C THR A 201 -13.28 -18.80 3.33
N GLN A 202 -13.74 -18.23 2.22
CA GLN A 202 -13.37 -18.62 0.86
C GLN A 202 -12.62 -17.49 0.13
N TYR A 203 -12.06 -16.52 0.87
CA TYR A 203 -11.10 -15.51 0.43
C TYR A 203 -11.56 -14.66 -0.77
N PRO A 204 -12.60 -13.82 -0.62
CA PRO A 204 -13.18 -13.07 -1.73
C PRO A 204 -12.18 -12.16 -2.44
N ALA A 205 -11.20 -11.54 -1.74
CA ALA A 205 -10.17 -10.72 -2.38
C ALA A 205 -9.22 -11.56 -3.24
N GLY A 206 -8.86 -12.76 -2.76
CA GLY A 206 -8.06 -13.71 -3.54
C GLY A 206 -8.81 -14.25 -4.76
N ALA A 207 -10.10 -14.57 -4.58
CA ALA A 207 -10.97 -15.02 -5.67
C ALA A 207 -11.12 -13.95 -6.75
N LEU A 208 -11.35 -12.69 -6.36
CA LEU A 208 -11.42 -11.57 -7.30
C LEU A 208 -10.08 -11.35 -8.02
N ALA A 209 -8.94 -11.47 -7.32
CA ALA A 209 -7.61 -11.38 -7.92
C ALA A 209 -7.38 -12.45 -8.99
N ALA A 210 -7.74 -13.70 -8.67
CA ALA A 210 -7.63 -14.82 -9.60
C ALA A 210 -8.56 -14.65 -10.82
N ALA A 211 -9.82 -14.27 -10.59
CA ALA A 211 -10.79 -14.01 -11.65
C ALA A 211 -10.32 -12.90 -12.59
N PHE A 212 -9.81 -11.79 -12.03
CA PHE A 212 -9.33 -10.68 -12.83
C PHE A 212 -8.10 -11.05 -13.67
N TYR A 213 -7.18 -11.83 -13.09
CA TYR A 213 -6.03 -12.34 -13.82
C TYR A 213 -6.44 -13.25 -15.00
N LEU A 214 -7.40 -14.15 -14.76
CA LEU A 214 -7.88 -15.07 -15.80
C LEU A 214 -8.43 -14.37 -17.05
N ILE A 215 -9.15 -13.25 -16.85
CA ILE A 215 -9.84 -12.57 -17.98
C ILE A 215 -9.06 -11.38 -18.56
N SER A 216 -7.94 -11.03 -17.98
CA SER A 216 -7.23 -9.81 -18.38
C SER A 216 -5.71 -9.96 -18.46
N GLY A 217 -5.12 -10.99 -17.84
CA GLY A 217 -3.68 -11.10 -17.64
C GLY A 217 -3.12 -10.05 -16.65
N VAL A 218 -3.98 -9.25 -16.02
CA VAL A 218 -3.58 -8.21 -15.07
C VAL A 218 -3.46 -8.80 -13.69
N ARG A 219 -2.25 -8.76 -13.13
CA ARG A 219 -1.98 -9.26 -11.77
C ARG A 219 -2.31 -8.20 -10.73
N GLY A 220 -3.40 -8.39 -10.01
CA GLY A 220 -3.71 -7.68 -8.79
C GLY A 220 -3.08 -8.32 -7.56
N MET A 221 -3.04 -7.62 -6.46
CA MET A 221 -2.55 -8.11 -5.17
C MET A 221 -3.70 -8.20 -4.18
N GLU A 222 -3.91 -9.38 -3.64
CA GLU A 222 -4.84 -9.59 -2.53
C GLU A 222 -4.38 -8.76 -1.30
N ARG A 223 -5.33 -8.14 -0.63
CA ARG A 223 -5.19 -7.39 0.62
C ARG A 223 -6.38 -7.67 1.51
N GLY A 224 -6.46 -8.89 2.00
CA GLY A 224 -7.52 -9.40 2.85
C GLY A 224 -7.01 -10.51 3.77
N SER A 225 -7.87 -11.46 4.05
CA SER A 225 -7.61 -12.52 5.05
C SER A 225 -6.44 -13.44 4.71
N ILE A 226 -6.11 -13.65 3.42
CA ILE A 226 -4.90 -14.42 3.03
C ILE A 226 -3.62 -13.75 3.53
N SER A 227 -3.61 -12.42 3.64
CA SER A 227 -2.45 -11.65 4.11
C SER A 227 -2.19 -11.80 5.61
N ASN A 228 -3.20 -12.22 6.39
CA ASN A 228 -3.06 -12.48 7.82
C ASN A 228 -2.51 -13.89 8.07
N GLN A 229 -1.85 -14.10 9.22
CA GLN A 229 -1.53 -15.42 9.70
C GLN A 229 -2.70 -15.97 10.54
N ARG A 230 -2.74 -17.28 10.72
CA ARG A 230 -3.63 -17.88 11.72
C ARG A 230 -3.20 -17.46 13.12
N ASP A 231 -4.15 -17.49 14.07
CA ASP A 231 -3.82 -17.27 15.49
C ASP A 231 -3.04 -18.48 16.07
N GLU A 232 -2.68 -18.39 17.35
CA GLU A 232 -1.90 -19.44 18.05
C GLU A 232 -2.65 -20.76 18.17
N GLU A 233 -3.99 -20.73 18.15
CA GLU A 233 -4.85 -21.93 18.14
C GLU A 233 -5.10 -22.47 16.74
N GLY A 234 -4.60 -21.84 15.68
CA GLY A 234 -4.76 -22.23 14.30
C GLY A 234 -6.06 -21.75 13.65
N ASN A 235 -6.82 -20.88 14.29
CA ASN A 235 -8.03 -20.30 13.71
C ASN A 235 -7.69 -19.23 12.66
N GLU A 236 -8.62 -19.02 11.74
CA GLU A 236 -8.52 -17.96 10.73
C GLU A 236 -8.64 -16.58 11.35
N THR A 237 -7.66 -15.71 11.08
CA THR A 237 -7.72 -14.30 11.45
C THR A 237 -8.21 -13.48 10.25
N TYR A 238 -9.50 -13.15 10.26
CA TYR A 238 -10.10 -12.42 9.16
C TYR A 238 -9.66 -10.96 9.14
N ALA A 239 -9.48 -10.42 7.94
CA ALA A 239 -9.23 -8.99 7.75
C ALA A 239 -10.52 -8.19 7.86
N ASP A 240 -10.43 -6.96 8.37
CA ASP A 240 -11.56 -6.02 8.41
C ASP A 240 -12.03 -5.61 7.01
N MET A 241 -11.13 -5.67 6.03
CA MET A 241 -11.39 -5.35 4.63
C MET A 241 -10.78 -6.41 3.71
N GLU A 242 -11.54 -6.82 2.71
CA GLU A 242 -11.07 -7.67 1.61
C GLU A 242 -10.87 -6.80 0.37
N LEU A 243 -9.63 -6.44 0.08
CA LEU A 243 -9.31 -5.52 -1.02
C LEU A 243 -8.48 -6.22 -2.09
N LEU A 244 -8.78 -5.91 -3.35
CA LEU A 244 -7.89 -6.16 -4.47
C LEU A 244 -7.15 -4.88 -4.82
N ARG A 245 -5.82 -4.85 -4.64
CA ARG A 245 -4.97 -3.74 -5.01
C ARG A 245 -4.46 -3.88 -6.44
N LEU A 246 -4.76 -2.90 -7.26
CA LEU A 246 -4.20 -2.71 -8.61
C LEU A 246 -3.08 -1.67 -8.51
N ALA A 247 -1.84 -2.13 -8.38
CA ALA A 247 -0.69 -1.25 -8.18
C ALA A 247 -0.37 -0.46 -9.45
N VAL A 248 -0.18 0.85 -9.30
CA VAL A 248 0.19 1.77 -10.39
C VAL A 248 1.48 2.50 -10.01
N PRO A 249 2.65 1.85 -10.14
CA PRO A 249 3.92 2.49 -9.87
C PRO A 249 4.22 3.59 -10.89
N ARG A 250 5.04 4.56 -10.47
CA ARG A 250 5.43 5.70 -11.30
C ARG A 250 6.13 5.27 -12.58
N ARG A 251 5.78 5.89 -13.72
CA ARG A 251 6.47 5.76 -15.01
C ARG A 251 6.51 4.33 -15.59
N VAL A 252 5.61 3.45 -15.15
CA VAL A 252 5.56 2.06 -15.62
C VAL A 252 4.47 1.86 -16.65
N PHE A 253 3.30 2.44 -16.44
CA PHE A 253 2.13 2.23 -17.29
C PHE A 253 1.76 3.45 -18.10
N THR A 254 1.16 3.21 -19.27
CA THR A 254 0.53 4.22 -20.12
C THR A 254 -0.95 4.35 -19.78
N LEU A 255 -1.57 5.48 -20.19
CA LEU A 255 -3.01 5.67 -20.00
C LEU A 255 -3.84 4.60 -20.73
N SER A 256 -3.38 4.09 -21.88
CA SER A 256 -4.08 3.03 -22.61
C SER A 256 -4.13 1.71 -21.82
N GLN A 257 -3.06 1.37 -21.09
CA GLN A 257 -3.05 0.21 -20.21
C GLN A 257 -3.99 0.42 -19.00
N ILE A 258 -4.05 1.62 -18.44
CA ILE A 258 -5.00 1.93 -17.35
C ILE A 258 -6.45 1.86 -17.83
N LYS A 259 -6.75 2.31 -19.06
CA LYS A 259 -8.07 2.15 -19.69
C LYS A 259 -8.43 0.69 -19.87
N TYR A 260 -7.51 -0.13 -20.38
CA TYR A 260 -7.70 -1.57 -20.49
C TYR A 260 -8.07 -2.21 -19.14
N VAL A 261 -7.35 -1.85 -18.06
CA VAL A 261 -7.65 -2.32 -16.69
C VAL A 261 -9.07 -1.93 -16.28
N ALA A 262 -9.46 -0.68 -16.54
CA ALA A 262 -10.81 -0.19 -16.22
C ALA A 262 -11.90 -0.96 -16.97
N ASP A 263 -11.73 -1.16 -18.28
CA ASP A 263 -12.69 -1.88 -19.14
C ASP A 263 -12.86 -3.34 -18.68
N ARG A 264 -11.77 -4.04 -18.44
CA ARG A 264 -11.79 -5.44 -17.98
C ARG A 264 -12.37 -5.60 -16.58
N MET A 265 -12.08 -4.68 -15.66
CA MET A 265 -12.67 -4.71 -14.31
C MET A 265 -14.18 -4.41 -14.34
N THR A 266 -14.61 -3.50 -15.20
CA THR A 266 -16.03 -3.20 -15.38
C THR A 266 -16.78 -4.44 -15.90
N TRP A 267 -16.24 -5.10 -16.94
CA TRP A 267 -16.82 -6.35 -17.44
C TRP A 267 -16.87 -7.44 -16.36
N LEU A 268 -15.81 -7.61 -15.59
CA LEU A 268 -15.78 -8.59 -14.50
C LEU A 268 -16.82 -8.28 -13.43
N TYR A 269 -17.01 -7.00 -13.10
CA TYR A 269 -18.03 -6.57 -12.14
C TYR A 269 -19.43 -6.89 -12.63
N GLU A 270 -19.74 -6.68 -13.91
CA GLU A 270 -21.02 -7.06 -14.50
C GLU A 270 -21.27 -8.57 -14.43
N ASN A 271 -20.22 -9.37 -14.57
CA ASN A 271 -20.23 -10.83 -14.53
C ASN A 271 -19.83 -11.43 -13.17
N ARG A 272 -19.75 -10.64 -12.11
CA ARG A 272 -19.21 -11.02 -10.79
C ARG A 272 -19.85 -12.25 -10.13
N ARG A 273 -21.11 -12.58 -10.51
CA ARG A 273 -21.80 -13.76 -10.01
C ARG A 273 -21.20 -15.09 -10.48
N LEU A 274 -20.36 -15.06 -11.52
CA LEU A 274 -19.62 -16.21 -12.01
C LEU A 274 -18.37 -16.50 -11.16
N ILE A 275 -17.91 -15.54 -10.35
CA ILE A 275 -16.75 -15.74 -9.47
C ILE A 275 -17.17 -16.62 -8.31
N GLY A 276 -16.42 -17.68 -8.03
CA GLY A 276 -16.55 -18.53 -6.85
C GLY A 276 -15.37 -18.35 -5.90
N GLY A 277 -15.45 -19.00 -4.74
CA GLY A 277 -14.43 -18.91 -3.70
C GLY A 277 -13.18 -19.74 -3.99
N LEU A 278 -12.22 -19.61 -3.08
CA LEU A 278 -10.96 -20.38 -3.04
C LEU A 278 -10.86 -21.16 -1.73
N LYS A 279 -10.00 -22.18 -1.72
CA LYS A 279 -9.59 -22.93 -0.53
C LYS A 279 -8.09 -23.16 -0.56
N PHE A 280 -7.44 -23.16 0.60
CA PHE A 280 -6.06 -23.64 0.70
C PHE A 280 -5.98 -25.15 0.45
N VAL A 281 -5.03 -25.56 -0.37
CA VAL A 281 -4.60 -26.95 -0.57
C VAL A 281 -3.21 -27.19 -0.01
N TYR A 282 -2.45 -26.12 0.15
CA TYR A 282 -1.17 -26.10 0.85
C TYR A 282 -1.06 -24.79 1.63
N GLU A 283 -0.81 -24.87 2.92
CA GLU A 283 -0.63 -23.72 3.79
C GLU A 283 0.65 -23.90 4.62
N PRO A 284 1.69 -23.10 4.38
CA PRO A 284 2.90 -23.13 5.20
C PRO A 284 2.62 -22.53 6.59
N PRO A 285 3.41 -22.92 7.62
CA PRO A 285 3.23 -22.42 8.99
C PRO A 285 3.46 -20.91 9.13
N VAL A 286 4.21 -20.31 8.19
CA VAL A 286 4.47 -18.85 8.11
C VAL A 286 4.45 -18.40 6.65
N LEU A 287 4.17 -17.11 6.43
CA LEU A 287 4.21 -16.48 5.10
C LEU A 287 3.25 -17.12 4.08
N ARG A 288 2.08 -17.58 4.53
CA ARG A 288 1.06 -18.22 3.68
C ARG A 288 0.64 -17.33 2.48
N PHE A 289 0.64 -16.01 2.65
CA PHE A 289 0.39 -15.06 1.56
C PHE A 289 1.35 -15.22 0.37
N PHE A 290 2.62 -15.56 0.65
CA PHE A 290 3.66 -15.69 -0.39
C PHE A 290 3.81 -17.11 -0.92
N MET A 291 3.51 -18.11 -0.12
CA MET A 291 3.88 -19.51 -0.39
C MET A 291 2.69 -20.46 -0.39
N GLY A 292 1.52 -20.01 0.04
CA GLY A 292 0.31 -20.83 0.09
C GLY A 292 -0.19 -21.20 -1.29
N GLY A 293 -0.69 -22.44 -1.43
CA GLY A 293 -1.37 -22.93 -2.63
C GLY A 293 -2.89 -22.89 -2.45
N LEU A 294 -3.59 -22.26 -3.38
CA LEU A 294 -5.05 -22.18 -3.37
C LEU A 294 -5.64 -22.81 -4.63
N GLU A 295 -6.82 -23.41 -4.49
CA GLU A 295 -7.63 -23.93 -5.58
C GLU A 295 -9.04 -23.37 -5.54
N PRO A 296 -9.73 -23.31 -6.69
CA PRO A 296 -11.15 -22.98 -6.76
C PRO A 296 -11.98 -24.03 -5.97
N VAL A 297 -13.06 -23.57 -5.31
CA VAL A 297 -14.00 -24.46 -4.63
C VAL A 297 -14.98 -25.16 -5.59
N SER A 298 -15.02 -24.72 -6.85
CA SER A 298 -15.89 -25.26 -7.91
C SER A 298 -15.30 -24.96 -9.29
N ASP A 299 -15.98 -25.31 -10.35
CA ASP A 299 -15.66 -25.07 -11.76
C ASP A 299 -15.93 -23.62 -12.23
N TRP A 300 -15.87 -22.64 -11.32
CA TRP A 300 -16.13 -21.25 -11.64
C TRP A 300 -15.12 -20.64 -12.63
N PRO A 301 -13.81 -21.00 -12.63
CA PRO A 301 -12.87 -20.45 -13.59
C PRO A 301 -13.23 -20.81 -15.03
N GLU A 302 -13.62 -22.04 -15.27
CA GLU A 302 -14.02 -22.54 -16.60
C GLU A 302 -15.28 -21.81 -17.09
N LYS A 303 -16.26 -21.59 -16.22
CA LYS A 303 -17.50 -20.85 -16.54
C LYS A 303 -17.21 -19.38 -16.86
N LEU A 304 -16.31 -18.75 -16.09
CA LEU A 304 -15.91 -17.36 -16.33
C LEU A 304 -15.18 -17.21 -17.66
N ILE A 305 -14.24 -18.12 -17.96
CA ILE A 305 -13.51 -18.14 -19.24
C ILE A 305 -14.47 -18.38 -20.42
N ALA A 306 -15.44 -19.30 -20.27
CA ALA A 306 -16.43 -19.56 -21.31
C ALA A 306 -17.26 -18.30 -21.61
N LYS A 307 -17.73 -17.58 -20.58
CA LYS A 307 -18.46 -16.32 -20.73
C LYS A 307 -17.59 -15.24 -21.39
N PHE A 308 -16.32 -15.15 -20.97
CA PHE A 308 -15.40 -14.18 -21.57
C PHE A 308 -15.20 -14.44 -23.06
N LYS A 309 -15.03 -15.70 -23.47
CA LYS A 309 -14.91 -16.10 -24.89
C LYS A 309 -16.19 -15.86 -25.69
N GLU A 310 -17.35 -16.05 -25.06
CA GLU A 310 -18.64 -15.71 -25.68
C GLU A 310 -18.71 -14.22 -26.06
N ASP A 311 -18.25 -13.32 -25.18
CA ASP A 311 -18.36 -11.87 -25.36
C ASP A 311 -17.24 -11.28 -26.23
N PHE A 312 -16.02 -11.83 -26.19
CA PHE A 312 -14.83 -11.24 -26.82
C PHE A 312 -14.09 -12.18 -27.81
N GLY A 313 -14.56 -13.42 -27.97
CA GLY A 313 -13.84 -14.40 -28.77
C GLY A 313 -12.52 -14.81 -28.13
N ASP A 314 -11.53 -15.16 -28.96
CA ASP A 314 -10.18 -15.57 -28.52
C ASP A 314 -9.23 -14.37 -28.34
N SER A 315 -9.73 -13.23 -27.89
CA SER A 315 -8.97 -11.97 -27.74
C SER A 315 -8.25 -11.81 -26.38
N LEU A 316 -7.87 -12.93 -25.76
CA LEU A 316 -7.02 -12.94 -24.55
C LEU A 316 -5.57 -12.75 -24.90
#